data_d960970801a20681db42750161302cf7
#
_entry.id   d960970801a20681db42750161302cf7
#
_cell.length_a   1.000
_cell.length_b   1.000
_cell.length_c   1.000
_cell.angle_alpha   90.00
_cell.angle_beta   90.00
_cell.angle_gamma   90.00
#
_symmetry.space_group_name_H-M   'P 1'
#
loop_
_entity.id
_entity.type
_entity.pdbx_description
1 polymer ?
#
loop_
_entity_poly.entity_id
_entity_poly.type
_entity_poly.pdbx_seq_one_letter_code
_entity_poly.pdbx_strand_id
1 'polypeptide(L)'
;MDMNYVVSFLEKIVNIPSPSGYTKKVMKVVEEEAKGFGYGAEYSRKGGLIITVPGKTGHCLGISAHVDTLGAMVRSVTSEGKLKLISVGGFTMESIEGMYCKVHTRTGKTYTGTILTTSPSVHVQDDARTLERKEKHMEVRLDEVVHNAEDVAELEIGTGDFISFDPMFVYTKSGFIKSRHLDDKASVAVLMGVLKDMAEQKFVPETTVKLLISNFEEVGFGASWVPEDVEELLAVDMGCVGDDLAGNEFEVSICAKDGGVPYDYDMTNKLIQIAKERKLGYVVDVFPHYGSDVGAALKGGNNIRGALIGQGVHASHGTERTHVEGLKQTLLLVEGYIGMEKAE
;
A
#
# COMPACT_ATOMS: atom_id res chain seq x y z
N MET A 1 -2.02 22.70 -4.11
CA MET A 1 -1.30 21.48 -3.62
C MET A 1 -0.87 21.68 -2.18
N ASP A 2 -1.28 20.79 -1.30
CA ASP A 2 -1.06 20.86 0.15
C ASP A 2 -0.34 19.59 0.65
N MET A 3 0.99 19.60 0.66
CA MET A 3 1.79 18.46 1.10
C MET A 3 1.67 18.18 2.61
N ASN A 4 1.29 19.17 3.43
CA ASN A 4 1.00 18.92 4.84
C ASN A 4 -0.25 18.05 4.99
N TYR A 5 -1.26 18.29 4.15
CA TYR A 5 -2.44 17.41 4.08
C TYR A 5 -2.03 15.98 3.69
N VAL A 6 -1.25 15.82 2.62
CA VAL A 6 -0.82 14.48 2.15
C VAL A 6 -0.09 13.70 3.25
N VAL A 7 0.87 14.34 3.92
CA VAL A 7 1.62 13.69 5.02
C VAL A 7 0.72 13.38 6.21
N SER A 8 -0.17 14.29 6.61
CA SER A 8 -1.06 14.06 7.75
C SER A 8 -2.11 12.99 7.46
N PHE A 9 -2.62 12.91 6.23
CA PHE A 9 -3.53 11.86 5.82
C PHE A 9 -2.81 10.51 5.74
N LEU A 10 -1.57 10.47 5.22
CA LEU A 10 -0.73 9.27 5.24
C LEU A 10 -0.53 8.77 6.67
N GLU A 11 -0.12 9.64 7.61
CA GLU A 11 0.03 9.28 9.02
C GLU A 11 -1.27 8.70 9.61
N LYS A 12 -2.41 9.30 9.29
CA LYS A 12 -3.72 8.83 9.72
C LYS A 12 -4.00 7.40 9.22
N ILE A 13 -3.83 7.13 7.92
CA ILE A 13 -4.22 5.84 7.35
C ILE A 13 -3.18 4.74 7.59
N VAL A 14 -1.89 5.06 7.69
CA VAL A 14 -0.84 4.06 7.96
C VAL A 14 -0.99 3.45 9.36
N ASN A 15 -1.50 4.20 10.31
CA ASN A 15 -1.77 3.75 11.68
C ASN A 15 -3.06 2.90 11.81
N ILE A 16 -3.84 2.74 10.73
CA ILE A 16 -5.02 1.87 10.74
C ILE A 16 -4.62 0.49 10.20
N PRO A 17 -4.69 -0.57 11.02
CA PRO A 17 -4.38 -1.93 10.57
C PRO A 17 -5.23 -2.35 9.38
N SER A 18 -4.57 -2.89 8.35
CA SER A 18 -5.26 -3.32 7.12
C SER A 18 -4.54 -4.45 6.37
N PRO A 19 -4.09 -5.55 7.01
CA PRO A 19 -3.64 -6.71 6.26
C PRO A 19 -4.66 -7.10 5.18
N SER A 20 -4.20 -7.61 4.02
CA SER A 20 -5.10 -8.02 2.93
C SER A 20 -6.23 -8.90 3.44
N GLY A 21 -7.47 -8.50 3.17
CA GLY A 21 -8.69 -9.11 3.72
C GLY A 21 -9.23 -8.47 5.02
N TYR A 22 -8.49 -7.55 5.66
CA TYR A 22 -8.91 -6.83 6.89
C TYR A 22 -8.94 -5.30 6.69
N THR A 23 -9.41 -4.82 5.55
CA THR A 23 -9.25 -3.42 5.12
C THR A 23 -10.44 -2.51 5.41
N LYS A 24 -11.54 -3.05 5.95
CA LYS A 24 -12.82 -2.35 6.08
C LYS A 24 -12.71 -1.01 6.84
N LYS A 25 -11.88 -0.94 7.88
CA LYS A 25 -11.73 0.28 8.70
C LYS A 25 -11.01 1.39 7.93
N VAL A 26 -9.90 1.07 7.25
CA VAL A 26 -9.16 2.08 6.48
C VAL A 26 -9.95 2.53 5.26
N MET A 27 -10.64 1.61 4.55
CA MET A 27 -11.54 1.95 3.44
C MET A 27 -12.61 2.97 3.85
N LYS A 28 -13.20 2.78 5.04
CA LYS A 28 -14.20 3.73 5.56
C LYS A 28 -13.64 5.13 5.76
N VAL A 29 -12.39 5.23 6.22
CA VAL A 29 -11.71 6.53 6.39
C VAL A 29 -11.46 7.20 5.04
N VAL A 30 -11.04 6.46 4.02
CA VAL A 30 -10.84 6.99 2.65
C VAL A 30 -12.19 7.43 2.03
N GLU A 31 -13.24 6.63 2.22
CA GLU A 31 -14.60 6.99 1.78
C GLU A 31 -15.09 8.31 2.41
N GLU A 32 -14.94 8.45 3.72
CA GLU A 32 -15.35 9.65 4.46
C GLU A 32 -14.55 10.87 4.02
N GLU A 33 -13.28 10.73 3.76
CA GLU A 33 -12.43 11.79 3.24
C GLU A 33 -12.87 12.25 1.84
N ALA A 34 -13.11 11.32 0.91
CA ALA A 34 -13.61 11.63 -0.44
C ALA A 34 -14.98 12.34 -0.39
N LYS A 35 -15.87 11.89 0.48
CA LYS A 35 -17.16 12.56 0.72
C LYS A 35 -16.98 13.99 1.28
N GLY A 36 -15.96 14.19 2.12
CA GLY A 36 -15.62 15.53 2.63
C GLY A 36 -15.23 16.51 1.53
N PHE A 37 -14.65 16.01 0.42
CA PHE A 37 -14.35 16.80 -0.78
C PHE A 37 -15.54 16.94 -1.74
N GLY A 38 -16.67 16.30 -1.45
CA GLY A 38 -17.88 16.36 -2.27
C GLY A 38 -17.98 15.24 -3.31
N TYR A 39 -17.12 14.22 -3.27
CA TYR A 39 -17.17 13.10 -4.21
C TYR A 39 -17.92 11.89 -3.64
N GLY A 40 -18.78 11.30 -4.47
CA GLY A 40 -19.42 10.03 -4.17
C GLY A 40 -18.45 8.85 -4.30
N ALA A 41 -18.68 7.82 -3.50
CA ALA A 41 -17.90 6.59 -3.56
C ALA A 41 -18.80 5.38 -3.46
N GLU A 42 -18.44 4.31 -4.16
CA GLU A 42 -19.12 3.02 -4.14
C GLU A 42 -18.13 1.89 -3.89
N TYR A 43 -18.61 0.77 -3.37
CA TYR A 43 -17.78 -0.40 -3.10
C TYR A 43 -17.93 -1.45 -4.19
N SER A 44 -16.81 -1.98 -4.67
CA SER A 44 -16.81 -3.23 -5.43
C SER A 44 -17.23 -4.40 -4.52
N ARG A 45 -17.60 -5.54 -5.12
CA ARG A 45 -17.95 -6.76 -4.34
C ARG A 45 -16.80 -7.28 -3.50
N LYS A 46 -15.55 -7.03 -3.90
CA LYS A 46 -14.35 -7.35 -3.12
C LYS A 46 -14.08 -6.37 -1.97
N GLY A 47 -14.82 -5.25 -1.89
CA GLY A 47 -14.66 -4.23 -0.87
C GLY A 47 -13.64 -3.14 -1.23
N GLY A 48 -13.11 -3.11 -2.46
CA GLY A 48 -12.36 -1.97 -2.99
C GLY A 48 -13.28 -0.77 -3.20
N LEU A 49 -12.76 0.46 -3.05
CA LEU A 49 -13.53 1.70 -3.15
C LEU A 49 -13.33 2.33 -4.54
N ILE A 50 -14.41 2.79 -5.15
CA ILE A 50 -14.42 3.49 -6.42
C ILE A 50 -14.94 4.90 -6.19
N ILE A 51 -14.10 5.90 -6.43
CA ILE A 51 -14.45 7.31 -6.31
C ILE A 51 -14.51 7.87 -7.74
N THR A 52 -15.67 8.34 -8.18
CA THR A 52 -15.87 8.82 -9.54
C THR A 52 -15.87 10.33 -9.60
N VAL A 53 -14.99 10.88 -10.44
CA VAL A 53 -14.97 12.29 -10.84
C VAL A 53 -15.45 12.38 -12.28
N PRO A 54 -16.66 12.89 -12.54
CA PRO A 54 -17.21 12.97 -13.90
C PRO A 54 -16.36 13.87 -14.81
N GLY A 55 -16.07 13.41 -16.01
CA GLY A 55 -15.41 14.15 -17.05
C GLY A 55 -16.39 14.72 -18.09
N LYS A 56 -15.86 15.36 -19.13
CA LYS A 56 -16.61 15.97 -20.23
C LYS A 56 -16.87 15.01 -21.38
N THR A 57 -16.03 13.97 -21.53
CA THR A 57 -16.14 12.94 -22.59
C THR A 57 -16.68 11.63 -22.06
N GLY A 58 -16.99 10.69 -22.98
CA GLY A 58 -17.41 9.33 -22.63
C GLY A 58 -16.27 8.39 -22.24
N HIS A 59 -14.99 8.81 -22.35
CA HIS A 59 -13.83 8.02 -21.99
C HIS A 59 -13.65 7.95 -20.47
N CYS A 60 -13.08 6.86 -19.99
CA CYS A 60 -12.83 6.64 -18.56
C CYS A 60 -11.39 6.18 -18.28
N LEU A 61 -10.71 6.92 -17.41
CA LEU A 61 -9.41 6.60 -16.85
C LEU A 61 -9.57 6.06 -15.44
N GLY A 62 -9.13 4.85 -15.19
CA GLY A 62 -8.90 4.33 -13.85
C GLY A 62 -7.54 4.77 -13.31
N ILE A 63 -7.48 5.18 -12.06
CA ILE A 63 -6.22 5.41 -11.33
C ILE A 63 -6.30 4.57 -10.07
N SER A 64 -5.41 3.59 -9.91
CA SER A 64 -5.42 2.71 -8.74
C SER A 64 -4.29 2.98 -7.77
N ALA A 65 -4.57 2.74 -6.50
CA ALA A 65 -3.62 2.58 -5.40
C ALA A 65 -4.24 1.63 -4.38
N HIS A 66 -3.45 1.02 -3.48
CA HIS A 66 -4.00 0.06 -2.54
C HIS A 66 -3.85 0.47 -1.08
N VAL A 67 -4.79 0.03 -0.24
CA VAL A 67 -4.77 0.26 1.22
C VAL A 67 -4.45 -0.99 2.00
N ASP A 68 -4.51 -2.16 1.37
CA ASP A 68 -4.10 -3.38 2.03
C ASP A 68 -2.59 -3.42 2.22
N THR A 69 -2.17 -4.11 3.24
CA THR A 69 -0.79 -4.17 3.69
C THR A 69 -0.36 -5.60 3.89
N LEU A 70 0.93 -5.81 3.93
CA LEU A 70 1.51 -7.01 4.49
C LEU A 70 1.03 -7.23 5.92
N GLY A 71 0.95 -8.48 6.32
CA GLY A 71 0.56 -8.89 7.65
C GLY A 71 0.69 -10.39 7.83
N ALA A 72 -0.03 -10.94 8.80
CA ALA A 72 -0.10 -12.38 9.01
C ALA A 72 -1.48 -12.79 9.55
N MET A 73 -1.67 -14.10 9.67
CA MET A 73 -2.80 -14.69 10.39
C MET A 73 -2.29 -15.68 11.43
N VAL A 74 -3.08 -15.85 12.49
CA VAL A 74 -2.86 -16.93 13.46
C VAL A 74 -3.08 -18.26 12.75
N ARG A 75 -2.02 -19.08 12.67
CA ARG A 75 -2.08 -20.42 12.08
C ARG A 75 -2.49 -21.47 13.11
N SER A 76 -1.96 -21.35 14.32
CA SER A 76 -2.27 -22.24 15.45
C SER A 76 -1.78 -21.62 16.76
N VAL A 77 -2.26 -22.15 17.88
CA VAL A 77 -1.78 -21.79 19.22
C VAL A 77 -0.94 -22.94 19.75
N THR A 78 0.21 -22.63 20.36
CA THR A 78 1.08 -23.64 20.98
C THR A 78 0.57 -24.04 22.37
N SER A 79 1.10 -25.16 22.90
CA SER A 79 0.82 -25.59 24.27
C SER A 79 1.24 -24.57 25.34
N GLU A 80 2.17 -23.69 25.02
CA GLU A 80 2.67 -22.61 25.90
C GLU A 80 1.95 -21.27 25.69
N GLY A 81 0.83 -21.24 24.93
CA GLY A 81 0.04 -20.02 24.70
C GLY A 81 0.65 -19.03 23.72
N LYS A 82 1.63 -19.43 22.89
CA LYS A 82 2.18 -18.59 21.82
C LYS A 82 1.44 -18.83 20.52
N LEU A 83 1.43 -17.83 19.62
CA LEU A 83 0.76 -17.96 18.34
C LEU A 83 1.76 -18.27 17.23
N LYS A 84 1.54 -19.34 16.48
CA LYS A 84 2.20 -19.55 15.19
C LYS A 84 1.50 -18.70 14.15
N LEU A 85 2.27 -18.06 13.30
CA LEU A 85 1.76 -17.19 12.23
C LEU A 85 1.89 -17.83 10.86
N ILE A 86 1.12 -17.32 9.90
CA ILE A 86 1.26 -17.55 8.47
C ILE A 86 1.18 -16.20 7.76
N SER A 87 2.07 -15.97 6.80
CA SER A 87 2.19 -14.68 6.10
C SER A 87 0.94 -14.35 5.27
N VAL A 88 0.61 -13.08 5.22
CA VAL A 88 -0.31 -12.46 4.26
C VAL A 88 0.49 -11.46 3.45
N GLY A 89 0.65 -11.73 2.14
CA GLY A 89 1.61 -11.04 1.27
C GLY A 89 3.04 -11.60 1.38
N GLY A 90 3.95 -11.04 0.60
CA GLY A 90 5.33 -11.52 0.46
C GLY A 90 6.34 -10.63 1.18
N PHE A 91 7.06 -11.16 2.17
CA PHE A 91 8.14 -10.46 2.89
C PHE A 91 9.12 -11.46 3.51
N THR A 92 10.29 -10.97 3.93
CA THR A 92 11.27 -11.81 4.65
C THR A 92 10.97 -11.81 6.15
N MET A 93 11.17 -12.97 6.81
CA MET A 93 10.91 -13.07 8.26
C MET A 93 11.83 -12.17 9.09
N GLU A 94 13.03 -11.88 8.58
CA GLU A 94 13.96 -10.93 9.19
C GLU A 94 13.37 -9.52 9.31
N SER A 95 12.52 -9.14 8.36
CA SER A 95 11.91 -7.81 8.35
C SER A 95 10.85 -7.60 9.44
N ILE A 96 10.41 -8.68 10.08
CA ILE A 96 9.38 -8.64 11.14
C ILE A 96 9.89 -9.13 12.50
N GLU A 97 11.10 -9.66 12.60
CA GLU A 97 11.71 -10.09 13.87
C GLU A 97 11.84 -8.92 14.84
N GLY A 98 11.29 -9.04 16.03
CA GLY A 98 11.29 -8.00 17.06
C GLY A 98 10.20 -6.93 16.89
N MET A 99 9.38 -7.02 15.85
CA MET A 99 8.30 -6.06 15.62
C MET A 99 7.16 -6.21 16.62
N TYR A 100 6.59 -5.09 17.03
CA TYR A 100 5.31 -5.06 17.72
C TYR A 100 4.19 -5.36 16.71
N CYS A 101 3.15 -6.04 17.20
CA CYS A 101 2.01 -6.41 16.37
C CYS A 101 0.70 -6.32 17.16
N LYS A 102 -0.40 -6.39 16.43
CA LYS A 102 -1.74 -6.49 17.00
C LYS A 102 -2.45 -7.70 16.43
N VAL A 103 -3.07 -8.48 17.30
CA VAL A 103 -3.92 -9.61 16.94
C VAL A 103 -5.37 -9.16 16.97
N HIS A 104 -6.09 -9.32 15.87
CA HIS A 104 -7.46 -8.89 15.68
C HIS A 104 -8.39 -10.09 15.64
N THR A 105 -9.18 -10.29 16.70
CA THR A 105 -10.08 -11.44 16.81
C THR A 105 -11.32 -11.27 15.93
N ARG A 106 -11.97 -12.42 15.61
CA ARG A 106 -13.26 -12.43 14.89
C ARG A 106 -14.38 -11.77 15.66
N THR A 107 -14.25 -11.67 16.99
CA THR A 107 -15.22 -10.99 17.87
C THR A 107 -14.99 -9.49 17.98
N GLY A 108 -13.93 -8.97 17.34
CA GLY A 108 -13.61 -7.53 17.28
C GLY A 108 -12.70 -7.03 18.41
N LYS A 109 -12.20 -7.92 19.27
CA LYS A 109 -11.16 -7.57 20.26
C LYS A 109 -9.80 -7.42 19.57
N THR A 110 -8.90 -6.66 20.21
CA THR A 110 -7.54 -6.48 19.72
C THR A 110 -6.57 -6.62 20.89
N TYR A 111 -5.53 -7.42 20.69
CA TYR A 111 -4.46 -7.65 21.66
C TYR A 111 -3.12 -7.25 21.06
N THR A 112 -2.19 -6.83 21.91
CA THR A 112 -0.81 -6.52 21.49
C THR A 112 0.10 -7.71 21.68
N GLY A 113 1.21 -7.70 20.96
CA GLY A 113 2.25 -8.73 21.08
C GLY A 113 3.53 -8.35 20.35
N THR A 114 4.50 -9.23 20.46
CA THR A 114 5.79 -9.10 19.79
C THR A 114 6.05 -10.35 18.94
N ILE A 115 6.52 -10.12 17.70
CA ILE A 115 6.93 -11.20 16.80
C ILE A 115 8.38 -11.56 17.13
N LEU A 116 8.61 -12.81 17.51
CA LEU A 116 9.92 -13.32 17.90
C LEU A 116 10.24 -14.60 17.14
N THR A 117 11.51 -14.98 17.15
CA THR A 117 11.90 -16.34 16.79
C THR A 117 11.55 -17.31 17.93
N THR A 118 11.53 -18.60 17.64
CA THR A 118 11.39 -19.66 18.69
C THR A 118 12.63 -19.76 19.59
N SER A 119 13.71 -19.07 19.24
CA SER A 119 14.97 -19.00 20.03
C SER A 119 15.41 -17.53 20.17
N PRO A 120 14.63 -16.68 20.89
CA PRO A 120 14.84 -15.24 20.88
C PRO A 120 15.97 -14.70 21.78
N SER A 121 16.49 -15.52 22.71
CA SER A 121 17.45 -15.05 23.72
C SER A 121 18.83 -15.65 23.56
N VAL A 122 19.83 -14.84 23.24
CA VAL A 122 21.24 -15.24 23.12
C VAL A 122 21.87 -15.71 24.44
N HIS A 123 21.22 -15.42 25.58
CA HIS A 123 21.71 -15.81 26.90
C HIS A 123 21.19 -17.18 27.35
N VAL A 124 20.21 -17.75 26.61
CA VAL A 124 19.49 -18.97 27.04
C VAL A 124 19.48 -20.03 25.94
N GLN A 125 19.47 -19.62 24.66
CA GLN A 125 19.35 -20.54 23.54
C GLN A 125 20.63 -20.54 22.69
N ASP A 126 21.21 -21.72 22.50
CA ASP A 126 22.47 -21.88 21.79
C ASP A 126 22.39 -21.50 20.31
N ASP A 127 21.24 -21.70 19.69
CA ASP A 127 20.98 -21.43 18.27
C ASP A 127 20.39 -20.03 17.96
N ALA A 128 20.21 -19.17 18.95
CA ALA A 128 19.59 -17.86 18.78
C ALA A 128 20.22 -17.01 17.63
N ARG A 129 21.55 -17.19 17.39
CA ARG A 129 22.27 -16.46 16.34
C ARG A 129 22.25 -17.15 14.98
N THR A 130 21.96 -18.43 14.93
CA THR A 130 22.10 -19.27 13.73
C THR A 130 20.77 -19.85 13.26
N LEU A 131 19.71 -19.75 14.06
CA LEU A 131 18.38 -20.20 13.71
C LEU A 131 17.93 -19.50 12.41
N GLU A 132 17.60 -20.28 11.40
CA GLU A 132 17.12 -19.78 10.13
C GLU A 132 15.76 -19.08 10.33
N ARG A 133 15.64 -17.86 9.79
CA ARG A 133 14.41 -17.08 9.87
C ARG A 133 13.40 -17.57 8.83
N LYS A 134 12.72 -18.64 9.17
CA LYS A 134 11.60 -19.23 8.43
C LYS A 134 10.30 -19.08 9.20
N GLU A 135 9.20 -19.04 8.52
CA GLU A 135 7.85 -18.90 9.11
C GLU A 135 7.61 -19.89 10.27
N LYS A 136 8.01 -21.16 10.12
CA LYS A 136 7.88 -22.17 11.19
C LYS A 136 8.67 -21.87 12.47
N HIS A 137 9.69 -21.00 12.37
CA HIS A 137 10.53 -20.59 13.50
C HIS A 137 10.13 -19.22 14.07
N MET A 138 9.02 -18.64 13.58
CA MET A 138 8.48 -17.38 14.08
C MET A 138 7.24 -17.65 14.93
N GLU A 139 7.05 -16.82 15.95
CA GLU A 139 5.89 -16.88 16.82
C GLU A 139 5.54 -15.48 17.36
N VAL A 140 4.27 -15.29 17.74
CA VAL A 140 3.82 -14.11 18.46
C VAL A 140 3.75 -14.46 19.94
N ARG A 141 4.43 -13.67 20.75
CA ARG A 141 4.24 -13.61 22.19
C ARG A 141 3.25 -12.50 22.51
N LEU A 142 2.11 -12.87 23.07
CA LEU A 142 1.08 -11.92 23.50
C LEU A 142 1.52 -11.13 24.74
N ASP A 143 1.05 -9.90 24.87
CA ASP A 143 1.24 -9.06 26.05
C ASP A 143 0.10 -9.30 27.07
N GLU A 144 -0.30 -10.56 27.22
CA GLU A 144 -1.35 -11.05 28.11
C GLU A 144 -0.81 -12.15 29.02
N VAL A 145 -1.45 -12.35 30.16
CA VAL A 145 -1.08 -13.44 31.08
C VAL A 145 -1.70 -14.75 30.58
N VAL A 146 -0.95 -15.44 29.74
CA VAL A 146 -1.33 -16.73 29.16
C VAL A 146 -0.21 -17.75 29.38
N HIS A 147 -0.56 -18.98 29.73
CA HIS A 147 0.38 -20.08 30.01
C HIS A 147 0.16 -21.28 29.10
N ASN A 148 -0.99 -21.36 28.45
CA ASN A 148 -1.41 -22.51 27.64
C ASN A 148 -2.41 -22.09 26.56
N ALA A 149 -2.84 -23.03 25.73
CA ALA A 149 -3.79 -22.78 24.65
C ALA A 149 -5.21 -22.43 25.15
N GLU A 150 -5.61 -22.95 26.31
CA GLU A 150 -6.90 -22.66 26.91
C GLU A 150 -7.00 -21.20 27.34
N ASP A 151 -5.95 -20.65 27.97
CA ASP A 151 -5.90 -19.23 28.36
C ASP A 151 -6.03 -18.33 27.10
N VAL A 152 -5.40 -18.69 25.99
CA VAL A 152 -5.52 -17.96 24.72
C VAL A 152 -6.94 -18.04 24.14
N ALA A 153 -7.58 -19.21 24.28
CA ALA A 153 -8.97 -19.38 23.83
C ALA A 153 -9.96 -18.53 24.65
N GLU A 154 -9.70 -18.31 25.95
CA GLU A 154 -10.49 -17.39 26.79
C GLU A 154 -10.39 -15.93 26.33
N LEU A 155 -9.28 -15.54 25.67
CA LEU A 155 -9.14 -14.25 25.00
C LEU A 155 -9.91 -14.17 23.67
N GLU A 156 -10.53 -15.26 23.24
CA GLU A 156 -11.22 -15.40 21.95
C GLU A 156 -10.26 -15.28 20.74
N ILE A 157 -8.98 -15.60 20.94
CA ILE A 157 -7.98 -15.66 19.89
C ILE A 157 -7.97 -17.08 19.29
N GLY A 158 -8.06 -17.18 17.97
CA GLY A 158 -8.09 -18.46 17.28
C GLY A 158 -7.46 -18.43 15.89
N THR A 159 -7.39 -19.62 15.29
CA THR A 159 -6.90 -19.79 13.92
C THR A 159 -7.68 -18.92 12.95
N GLY A 160 -6.97 -18.17 12.10
CA GLY A 160 -7.53 -17.27 11.11
C GLY A 160 -7.78 -15.85 11.61
N ASP A 161 -7.42 -15.50 12.84
CA ASP A 161 -7.39 -14.14 13.30
C ASP A 161 -6.23 -13.38 12.66
N PHE A 162 -6.44 -12.11 12.32
CA PHE A 162 -5.43 -11.31 11.64
C PHE A 162 -4.37 -10.80 12.61
N ILE A 163 -3.13 -10.71 12.11
CA ILE A 163 -2.00 -10.10 12.79
C ILE A 163 -1.51 -8.93 11.92
N SER A 164 -1.61 -7.71 12.42
CA SER A 164 -1.05 -6.52 11.79
C SER A 164 0.27 -6.13 12.43
N PHE A 165 1.20 -5.64 11.62
CA PHE A 165 2.49 -5.13 12.08
C PHE A 165 2.38 -3.66 12.46
N ASP A 166 3.12 -3.22 13.48
CA ASP A 166 3.16 -1.81 13.86
C ASP A 166 3.86 -1.00 12.76
N PRO A 167 3.25 0.08 12.26
CA PRO A 167 3.83 0.88 11.17
C PRO A 167 5.08 1.65 11.58
N MET A 168 5.25 2.02 12.84
CA MET A 168 6.37 2.83 13.35
C MET A 168 6.58 4.13 12.58
N PHE A 169 5.50 4.87 12.27
CA PHE A 169 5.54 6.08 11.45
C PHE A 169 6.38 7.18 12.08
N VAL A 170 7.29 7.76 11.29
CA VAL A 170 8.10 8.92 11.66
C VAL A 170 8.22 9.87 10.48
N TYR A 171 7.84 11.14 10.66
CA TYR A 171 8.12 12.22 9.72
C TYR A 171 9.20 13.13 10.30
N THR A 172 10.30 13.29 9.57
CA THR A 172 11.47 14.05 10.01
C THR A 172 11.40 15.52 9.55
N LYS A 173 12.11 16.39 10.24
CA LYS A 173 12.24 17.81 9.83
C LYS A 173 12.92 18.00 8.47
N SER A 174 13.72 17.03 8.02
CA SER A 174 14.36 17.02 6.70
C SER A 174 13.47 16.49 5.58
N GLY A 175 12.22 16.11 5.88
CA GLY A 175 11.25 15.67 4.87
C GLY A 175 11.21 14.15 4.64
N PHE A 176 12.05 13.35 5.31
CA PHE A 176 11.95 11.89 5.22
C PHE A 176 10.77 11.34 6.01
N ILE A 177 10.11 10.36 5.42
CA ILE A 177 9.04 9.59 6.02
C ILE A 177 9.51 8.15 6.12
N LYS A 178 9.51 7.60 7.34
CA LYS A 178 9.80 6.21 7.63
C LYS A 178 8.56 5.55 8.20
N SER A 179 8.23 4.38 7.69
CA SER A 179 7.13 3.57 8.20
C SER A 179 7.19 2.18 7.56
N ARG A 180 6.48 1.20 8.08
CA ARG A 180 5.97 0.12 7.25
C ARG A 180 4.73 0.62 6.52
N HIS A 181 4.38 -0.05 5.42
CA HIS A 181 3.11 0.18 4.70
C HIS A 181 3.02 1.54 4.00
N LEU A 182 4.17 2.18 3.67
CA LEU A 182 4.22 3.25 2.66
C LEU A 182 3.82 2.69 1.30
N ASP A 183 4.18 1.45 1.04
CA ASP A 183 3.60 0.54 0.08
C ASP A 183 2.24 0.05 0.60
N ASP A 184 1.09 0.52 0.07
CA ASP A 184 0.98 1.60 -0.92
C ASP A 184 0.10 2.75 -0.39
N LYS A 185 0.00 2.86 0.94
CA LYS A 185 -0.78 3.94 1.59
C LYS A 185 -0.22 5.33 1.26
N ALA A 186 1.06 5.42 0.87
CA ALA A 186 1.64 6.68 0.43
C ALA A 186 0.99 7.16 -0.87
N SER A 187 0.78 6.28 -1.84
CA SER A 187 0.09 6.61 -3.09
C SER A 187 -1.40 6.89 -2.86
N VAL A 188 -2.06 6.17 -1.95
CA VAL A 188 -3.43 6.52 -1.56
C VAL A 188 -3.50 7.96 -1.03
N ALA A 189 -2.55 8.36 -0.17
CA ALA A 189 -2.50 9.73 0.34
C ALA A 189 -2.21 10.76 -0.77
N VAL A 190 -1.37 10.42 -1.74
CA VAL A 190 -1.12 11.23 -2.94
C VAL A 190 -2.41 11.41 -3.74
N LEU A 191 -3.15 10.31 -4.03
CA LEU A 191 -4.40 10.37 -4.78
C LEU A 191 -5.48 11.19 -4.05
N MET A 192 -5.53 11.10 -2.72
CA MET A 192 -6.44 11.96 -1.93
C MET A 192 -6.01 13.42 -1.97
N GLY A 193 -4.70 13.72 -2.07
CA GLY A 193 -4.18 15.05 -2.34
C GLY A 193 -4.63 15.60 -3.69
N VAL A 194 -4.52 14.79 -4.76
CA VAL A 194 -5.04 15.13 -6.09
C VAL A 194 -6.55 15.41 -6.04
N LEU A 195 -7.30 14.55 -5.37
CA LEU A 195 -8.77 14.70 -5.25
C LEU A 195 -9.15 15.99 -4.53
N LYS A 196 -8.40 16.35 -3.47
CA LYS A 196 -8.54 17.62 -2.73
C LYS A 196 -8.28 18.81 -3.65
N ASP A 197 -7.17 18.79 -4.39
CA ASP A 197 -6.81 19.86 -5.32
C ASP A 197 -7.85 20.03 -6.45
N MET A 198 -8.39 18.91 -6.99
CA MET A 198 -9.50 18.95 -7.94
C MET A 198 -10.75 19.63 -7.34
N ALA A 199 -11.11 19.31 -6.10
CA ALA A 199 -12.26 19.91 -5.42
C ALA A 199 -12.06 21.41 -5.17
N GLU A 200 -10.91 21.81 -4.64
CA GLU A 200 -10.62 23.22 -4.33
C GLU A 200 -10.58 24.10 -5.59
N GLN A 201 -10.02 23.57 -6.69
CA GLN A 201 -9.97 24.28 -7.97
C GLN A 201 -11.25 24.14 -8.79
N LYS A 202 -12.23 23.34 -8.33
CA LYS A 202 -13.43 22.97 -9.10
C LYS A 202 -13.07 22.45 -10.49
N PHE A 203 -11.98 21.69 -10.55
CA PHE A 203 -11.47 21.13 -11.80
C PHE A 203 -12.39 20.01 -12.31
N VAL A 204 -12.74 20.07 -13.58
CA VAL A 204 -13.48 19.04 -14.30
C VAL A 204 -12.57 18.45 -15.35
N PRO A 205 -12.16 17.17 -15.20
CA PRO A 205 -11.28 16.52 -16.17
C PRO A 205 -11.94 16.36 -17.53
N GLU A 206 -11.16 16.23 -18.58
CA GLU A 206 -11.68 15.95 -19.93
C GLU A 206 -12.26 14.52 -19.97
N THR A 207 -11.54 13.57 -19.45
CA THR A 207 -11.91 12.16 -19.32
C THR A 207 -12.45 11.88 -17.92
N THR A 208 -13.51 11.11 -17.78
CA THR A 208 -13.97 10.66 -16.46
C THR A 208 -12.82 9.95 -15.72
N VAL A 209 -12.59 10.32 -14.48
CA VAL A 209 -11.56 9.70 -13.62
C VAL A 209 -12.23 8.86 -12.55
N LYS A 210 -11.84 7.59 -12.45
CA LYS A 210 -12.22 6.70 -11.36
C LYS A 210 -10.99 6.36 -10.53
N LEU A 211 -10.95 6.84 -9.29
CA LEU A 211 -9.93 6.37 -8.33
C LEU A 211 -10.39 5.00 -7.81
N LEU A 212 -9.58 3.99 -8.03
CA LEU A 212 -9.81 2.61 -7.64
C LEU A 212 -8.90 2.27 -6.46
N ILE A 213 -9.43 2.42 -5.24
CA ILE A 213 -8.66 2.08 -4.04
C ILE A 213 -8.85 0.59 -3.79
N SER A 214 -7.83 -0.21 -4.10
CA SER A 214 -7.88 -1.66 -4.03
C SER A 214 -7.52 -2.20 -2.64
N ASN A 215 -7.77 -3.48 -2.39
CA ASN A 215 -7.66 -4.08 -1.05
C ASN A 215 -7.17 -5.53 -1.04
N PHE A 216 -6.65 -6.03 -2.14
CA PHE A 216 -6.04 -7.36 -2.29
C PHE A 216 -4.83 -7.30 -3.22
N GLU A 217 -4.14 -6.15 -3.32
CA GLU A 217 -2.98 -5.98 -4.18
C GLU A 217 -1.83 -6.87 -3.72
N GLU A 218 -1.47 -6.83 -2.45
CA GLU A 218 -0.36 -7.54 -1.82
C GLU A 218 -0.41 -9.08 -1.98
N VAL A 219 -1.56 -9.59 -2.38
CA VAL A 219 -1.79 -11.01 -2.68
C VAL A 219 -2.14 -11.25 -4.15
N GLY A 220 -1.96 -10.24 -5.02
CA GLY A 220 -2.07 -10.33 -6.47
C GLY A 220 -3.48 -10.27 -7.05
N PHE A 221 -4.49 -9.81 -6.28
CA PHE A 221 -5.88 -9.76 -6.72
C PHE A 221 -6.53 -8.37 -6.67
N GLY A 222 -5.78 -7.31 -6.42
CA GLY A 222 -6.27 -5.95 -6.24
C GLY A 222 -7.25 -5.52 -7.32
N ALA A 223 -6.77 -5.07 -8.45
CA ALA A 223 -7.58 -4.68 -9.61
C ALA A 223 -7.89 -5.84 -10.56
N SER A 224 -7.94 -7.09 -10.11
CA SER A 224 -8.32 -8.23 -10.96
C SER A 224 -9.71 -8.09 -11.60
N TRP A 225 -10.52 -7.18 -11.10
CA TRP A 225 -11.71 -6.64 -11.72
C TRP A 225 -11.65 -5.11 -11.64
N VAL A 226 -11.95 -4.45 -12.75
CA VAL A 226 -12.15 -3.00 -12.85
C VAL A 226 -13.53 -2.73 -13.47
N PRO A 227 -14.13 -1.53 -13.29
CA PRO A 227 -15.36 -1.16 -13.98
C PRO A 227 -15.22 -1.30 -15.50
N GLU A 228 -16.26 -1.79 -16.18
CA GLU A 228 -16.23 -2.11 -17.61
C GLU A 228 -15.99 -0.91 -18.53
N ASP A 229 -16.27 0.30 -18.05
CA ASP A 229 -16.05 1.55 -18.78
C ASP A 229 -14.62 2.10 -18.65
N VAL A 230 -13.76 1.47 -17.83
CA VAL A 230 -12.35 1.85 -17.73
C VAL A 230 -11.58 1.35 -18.95
N GLU A 231 -10.98 2.27 -19.72
CA GLU A 231 -10.20 1.99 -20.92
C GLU A 231 -8.68 1.98 -20.64
N GLU A 232 -8.23 2.84 -19.74
CA GLU A 232 -6.86 2.97 -19.28
C GLU A 232 -6.79 2.82 -17.76
N LEU A 233 -5.78 2.13 -17.27
CA LEU A 233 -5.48 2.02 -15.84
C LEU A 233 -4.08 2.53 -15.53
N LEU A 234 -3.98 3.62 -14.80
CA LEU A 234 -2.73 4.11 -14.22
C LEU A 234 -2.63 3.60 -12.78
N ALA A 235 -1.76 2.62 -12.53
CA ALA A 235 -1.42 2.28 -11.16
C ALA A 235 -0.48 3.36 -10.60
N VAL A 236 -0.82 3.86 -9.43
CA VAL A 236 0.05 4.70 -8.61
C VAL A 236 0.43 3.86 -7.42
N ASP A 237 1.63 3.33 -7.47
CA ASP A 237 2.19 2.41 -6.50
C ASP A 237 3.66 2.81 -6.27
N MET A 238 4.37 2.21 -5.33
CA MET A 238 5.73 2.66 -5.03
C MET A 238 6.72 2.35 -6.16
N GLY A 239 7.72 3.24 -6.34
CA GLY A 239 8.90 2.99 -7.15
C GLY A 239 9.99 2.30 -6.36
N CYS A 240 10.55 1.19 -6.89
CA CYS A 240 11.67 0.50 -6.24
C CYS A 240 12.93 1.37 -6.22
N VAL A 241 13.67 1.29 -5.10
CA VAL A 241 15.00 1.91 -4.95
C VAL A 241 16.01 0.81 -4.65
N GLY A 242 17.04 0.68 -5.46
CA GLY A 242 18.03 -0.37 -5.29
C GLY A 242 19.07 -0.41 -6.42
N ASP A 243 19.88 -1.47 -6.44
CA ASP A 243 20.92 -1.67 -7.43
C ASP A 243 20.32 -1.80 -8.85
N ASP A 244 21.00 -1.24 -9.83
CA ASP A 244 20.60 -1.19 -11.25
C ASP A 244 19.29 -0.39 -11.52
N LEU A 245 18.79 0.40 -10.54
CA LEU A 245 17.67 1.32 -10.69
C LEU A 245 18.15 2.77 -10.61
N ALA A 246 17.55 3.65 -11.40
CA ALA A 246 17.90 5.07 -11.41
C ALA A 246 17.20 5.86 -10.30
N GLY A 247 16.08 5.33 -9.80
CA GLY A 247 15.20 6.00 -8.84
C GLY A 247 15.78 6.14 -7.43
N ASN A 248 15.31 7.16 -6.75
CA ASN A 248 15.57 7.42 -5.33
C ASN A 248 14.29 8.00 -4.67
N GLU A 249 14.34 8.29 -3.38
CA GLU A 249 13.17 8.74 -2.63
C GLU A 249 12.65 10.15 -3.00
N PHE A 250 13.37 10.92 -3.81
CA PHE A 250 13.03 12.32 -4.15
C PHE A 250 12.30 12.47 -5.48
N GLU A 251 12.19 11.42 -6.26
CA GLU A 251 11.69 11.42 -7.62
C GLU A 251 10.45 10.54 -7.77
N VAL A 252 9.68 10.79 -8.83
CA VAL A 252 8.68 9.83 -9.28
C VAL A 252 9.31 8.85 -10.25
N SER A 253 9.12 7.55 -10.02
CA SER A 253 9.50 6.50 -10.96
C SER A 253 8.36 6.24 -11.94
N ILE A 254 8.68 6.15 -13.23
CA ILE A 254 7.82 5.69 -14.30
C ILE A 254 8.30 4.30 -14.68
N CYS A 255 7.52 3.27 -14.36
CA CYS A 255 7.90 1.90 -14.64
C CYS A 255 7.59 1.53 -16.09
N ALA A 256 8.63 1.17 -16.87
CA ALA A 256 8.44 0.70 -18.24
C ALA A 256 8.07 -0.79 -18.32
N LYS A 257 8.50 -1.58 -17.34
CA LYS A 257 8.20 -3.01 -17.21
C LYS A 257 8.38 -3.47 -15.78
N ASP A 258 7.47 -4.29 -15.28
CA ASP A 258 7.64 -5.02 -14.03
C ASP A 258 8.02 -6.51 -14.26
N GLY A 259 8.00 -7.31 -13.21
CA GLY A 259 8.28 -8.74 -13.28
C GLY A 259 7.29 -9.52 -14.16
N GLY A 260 6.06 -9.03 -14.30
CA GLY A 260 4.98 -9.69 -15.02
C GLY A 260 4.75 -9.18 -16.44
N VAL A 261 4.73 -7.85 -16.64
CA VAL A 261 4.29 -7.22 -17.90
C VAL A 261 5.12 -6.01 -18.30
N PRO A 262 5.38 -5.79 -19.61
CA PRO A 262 5.72 -4.46 -20.11
C PRO A 262 4.45 -3.58 -20.08
N TYR A 263 4.59 -2.35 -19.60
CA TYR A 263 3.50 -1.38 -19.60
C TYR A 263 3.23 -0.80 -20.99
N ASP A 264 2.04 -0.21 -21.18
CA ASP A 264 1.64 0.36 -22.47
C ASP A 264 2.63 1.46 -22.90
N TYR A 265 3.12 1.34 -24.13
CA TYR A 265 4.16 2.19 -24.66
C TYR A 265 3.73 3.65 -24.77
N ASP A 266 2.49 3.89 -25.24
CA ASP A 266 1.98 5.26 -25.46
C ASP A 266 1.66 5.95 -24.13
N MET A 267 1.05 5.24 -23.17
CA MET A 267 0.83 5.77 -21.82
C MET A 267 2.15 6.09 -21.12
N THR A 268 3.14 5.22 -21.20
CA THR A 268 4.48 5.43 -20.62
C THR A 268 5.15 6.65 -21.25
N ASN A 269 5.12 6.79 -22.60
CA ASN A 269 5.68 7.95 -23.27
C ASN A 269 4.94 9.25 -22.92
N LYS A 270 3.61 9.22 -22.79
CA LYS A 270 2.81 10.37 -22.35
C LYS A 270 3.24 10.82 -20.94
N LEU A 271 3.43 9.90 -20.01
CA LEU A 271 3.92 10.20 -18.66
C LEU A 271 5.32 10.84 -18.69
N ILE A 272 6.25 10.31 -19.47
CA ILE A 272 7.60 10.85 -19.66
C ILE A 272 7.53 12.27 -20.26
N GLN A 273 6.67 12.49 -21.25
CA GLN A 273 6.49 13.80 -21.86
C GLN A 273 5.98 14.82 -20.85
N ILE A 274 4.94 14.48 -20.08
CA ILE A 274 4.37 15.33 -19.04
C ILE A 274 5.43 15.67 -17.98
N ALA A 275 6.20 14.67 -17.53
CA ALA A 275 7.27 14.89 -16.55
C ALA A 275 8.32 15.89 -17.07
N LYS A 276 8.71 15.81 -18.35
CA LYS A 276 9.64 16.75 -19.00
C LYS A 276 9.05 18.15 -19.11
N GLU A 277 7.83 18.28 -19.61
CA GLU A 277 7.15 19.57 -19.80
C GLU A 277 6.94 20.29 -18.47
N ARG A 278 6.60 19.56 -17.41
CA ARG A 278 6.41 20.07 -16.06
C ARG A 278 7.72 20.24 -15.28
N LYS A 279 8.85 19.80 -15.84
CA LYS A 279 10.18 19.81 -15.19
C LYS A 279 10.16 19.10 -13.84
N LEU A 280 9.56 17.91 -13.80
CA LEU A 280 9.51 17.07 -12.61
C LEU A 280 10.84 16.33 -12.40
N GLY A 281 11.15 16.02 -11.15
CA GLY A 281 12.14 14.99 -10.82
C GLY A 281 11.54 13.62 -11.12
N TYR A 282 12.03 12.94 -12.15
CA TYR A 282 11.51 11.64 -12.55
C TYR A 282 12.61 10.73 -13.08
N VAL A 283 12.38 9.44 -13.00
CA VAL A 283 13.20 8.39 -13.62
C VAL A 283 12.33 7.43 -14.40
N VAL A 284 12.95 6.66 -15.29
CA VAL A 284 12.29 5.52 -15.96
C VAL A 284 13.05 4.27 -15.61
N ASP A 285 12.36 3.29 -15.02
CA ASP A 285 12.96 2.07 -14.51
C ASP A 285 12.25 0.80 -14.99
N VAL A 286 12.91 -0.34 -14.80
CA VAL A 286 12.37 -1.68 -15.00
C VAL A 286 12.53 -2.45 -13.69
N PHE A 287 11.43 -2.91 -13.10
CA PHE A 287 11.45 -3.61 -11.82
C PHE A 287 11.47 -5.14 -12.01
N PRO A 288 12.54 -5.86 -11.58
CA PRO A 288 12.67 -7.29 -11.88
C PRO A 288 11.72 -8.20 -11.09
N HIS A 289 11.35 -7.81 -9.87
CA HIS A 289 10.58 -8.62 -8.91
C HIS A 289 9.40 -7.82 -8.34
N TYR A 290 8.49 -7.43 -9.21
CA TYR A 290 7.40 -6.52 -8.88
C TYR A 290 6.13 -6.93 -9.64
N GLY A 291 4.98 -6.65 -9.07
CA GLY A 291 3.69 -6.72 -9.73
C GLY A 291 2.86 -5.52 -9.33
N SER A 292 1.78 -5.24 -10.03
CA SER A 292 0.89 -4.12 -9.72
C SER A 292 -0.56 -4.45 -10.05
N ASP A 293 -1.45 -3.56 -9.65
CA ASP A 293 -2.87 -3.61 -10.02
C ASP A 293 -3.11 -3.71 -11.54
N VAL A 294 -2.24 -3.11 -12.38
CA VAL A 294 -2.33 -3.29 -13.84
C VAL A 294 -2.08 -4.75 -14.22
N GLY A 295 -1.05 -5.38 -13.68
CA GLY A 295 -0.76 -6.78 -13.93
C GLY A 295 -1.91 -7.69 -13.47
N ALA A 296 -2.51 -7.39 -12.31
CA ALA A 296 -3.68 -8.10 -11.79
C ALA A 296 -4.90 -7.91 -12.70
N ALA A 297 -5.14 -6.69 -13.20
CA ALA A 297 -6.24 -6.39 -14.13
C ALA A 297 -6.12 -7.15 -15.46
N LEU A 298 -4.93 -7.14 -16.07
CA LEU A 298 -4.69 -7.88 -17.32
C LEU A 298 -4.85 -9.39 -17.14
N LYS A 299 -4.32 -9.95 -16.04
CA LYS A 299 -4.52 -11.38 -15.70
C LYS A 299 -5.99 -11.71 -15.44
N GLY A 300 -6.76 -10.76 -14.91
CA GLY A 300 -8.21 -10.86 -14.71
C GLY A 300 -9.05 -10.83 -15.99
N GLY A 301 -8.41 -10.59 -17.14
CA GLY A 301 -9.08 -10.55 -18.44
C GLY A 301 -9.71 -9.21 -18.79
N ASN A 302 -9.39 -8.14 -18.07
CA ASN A 302 -9.87 -6.80 -18.38
C ASN A 302 -9.18 -6.28 -19.66
N ASN A 303 -9.95 -5.74 -20.59
CA ASN A 303 -9.45 -5.21 -21.87
C ASN A 303 -9.07 -3.73 -21.71
N ILE A 304 -7.92 -3.49 -21.08
CA ILE A 304 -7.42 -2.15 -20.75
C ILE A 304 -5.97 -1.97 -21.23
N ARG A 305 -5.56 -0.71 -21.41
CA ARG A 305 -4.14 -0.33 -21.43
C ARG A 305 -3.71 0.04 -20.01
N GLY A 306 -2.43 -0.13 -19.67
CA GLY A 306 -1.98 0.16 -18.32
C GLY A 306 -0.58 0.74 -18.24
N ALA A 307 -0.37 1.60 -17.23
CA ALA A 307 0.93 2.16 -16.86
C ALA A 307 1.10 2.17 -15.35
N LEU A 308 2.33 2.32 -14.87
CA LEU A 308 2.67 2.36 -13.46
C LEU A 308 3.63 3.52 -13.18
N ILE A 309 3.30 4.29 -12.16
CA ILE A 309 4.17 5.34 -11.58
C ILE A 309 4.14 5.27 -10.06
N GLY A 310 5.13 5.87 -9.42
CA GLY A 310 5.07 6.10 -7.96
C GLY A 310 6.32 6.75 -7.40
N GLN A 311 6.20 7.26 -6.19
CA GLN A 311 7.33 7.78 -5.42
C GLN A 311 8.34 6.68 -5.12
N GLY A 312 9.63 7.02 -5.10
CA GLY A 312 10.65 6.08 -4.69
C GLY A 312 10.49 5.68 -3.22
N VAL A 313 10.43 4.39 -2.95
CA VAL A 313 10.38 3.80 -1.60
C VAL A 313 11.55 2.84 -1.44
N HIS A 314 12.45 3.16 -0.50
CA HIS A 314 13.57 2.29 -0.15
C HIS A 314 13.14 1.23 0.86
N ALA A 315 13.69 0.02 0.73
CA ALA A 315 13.44 -1.14 1.60
C ALA A 315 11.96 -1.56 1.64
N SER A 316 11.28 -1.56 0.47
CA SER A 316 9.90 -2.04 0.35
C SER A 316 9.72 -3.44 0.95
N HIS A 317 8.52 -3.71 1.48
CA HIS A 317 8.18 -4.92 2.25
C HIS A 317 8.97 -5.09 3.56
N GLY A 318 9.74 -4.06 3.95
CA GLY A 318 10.46 -4.00 5.21
C GLY A 318 10.08 -2.80 6.06
N THR A 319 11.06 -2.13 6.67
CA THR A 319 10.92 -0.80 7.28
C THR A 319 11.27 0.24 6.22
N GLU A 320 10.27 0.79 5.62
CA GLU A 320 10.32 1.58 4.41
C GLU A 320 10.70 3.03 4.68
N ARG A 321 11.22 3.69 3.64
CA ARG A 321 11.52 5.12 3.67
C ARG A 321 11.24 5.75 2.32
N THR A 322 10.61 6.92 2.35
CA THR A 322 10.44 7.83 1.21
C THR A 322 10.69 9.26 1.64
N HIS A 323 10.55 10.21 0.73
CA HIS A 323 10.68 11.64 1.01
C HIS A 323 9.45 12.40 0.51
N VAL A 324 9.05 13.47 1.20
CA VAL A 324 7.91 14.30 0.83
C VAL A 324 8.03 14.89 -0.59
N GLU A 325 9.25 15.10 -1.08
CA GLU A 325 9.47 15.55 -2.47
C GLU A 325 9.09 14.48 -3.48
N GLY A 326 9.38 13.18 -3.25
CA GLY A 326 8.94 12.09 -4.12
C GLY A 326 7.41 12.00 -4.19
N LEU A 327 6.72 12.11 -3.04
CA LEU A 327 5.25 12.18 -3.02
C LEU A 327 4.73 13.35 -3.85
N LYS A 328 5.37 14.51 -3.74
CA LYS A 328 5.01 15.71 -4.50
C LYS A 328 5.23 15.54 -6.00
N GLN A 329 6.34 14.93 -6.43
CA GLN A 329 6.59 14.65 -7.84
C GLN A 329 5.54 13.70 -8.42
N THR A 330 5.15 12.66 -7.66
CA THR A 330 4.09 11.73 -8.02
C THR A 330 2.74 12.44 -8.16
N LEU A 331 2.36 13.27 -7.19
CA LEU A 331 1.13 14.07 -7.23
C LEU A 331 1.08 14.95 -8.47
N LEU A 332 2.14 15.70 -8.75
CA LEU A 332 2.23 16.60 -9.91
C LEU A 332 2.17 15.83 -11.24
N LEU A 333 2.70 14.61 -11.31
CA LEU A 333 2.62 13.77 -12.51
C LEU A 333 1.20 13.26 -12.72
N VAL A 334 0.50 12.83 -11.67
CA VAL A 334 -0.92 12.43 -11.75
C VAL A 334 -1.78 13.60 -12.20
N GLU A 335 -1.63 14.80 -11.59
CA GLU A 335 -2.34 16.01 -12.02
C GLU A 335 -2.10 16.34 -13.49
N GLY A 336 -0.85 16.22 -13.95
CA GLY A 336 -0.52 16.42 -15.36
C GLY A 336 -1.20 15.40 -16.27
N TYR A 337 -1.25 14.14 -15.84
CA TYR A 337 -1.85 13.09 -16.65
C TYR A 337 -3.36 13.27 -16.84
N ILE A 338 -4.07 13.76 -15.82
CA ILE A 338 -5.51 14.09 -15.89
C ILE A 338 -5.81 15.47 -16.50
N GLY A 339 -4.76 16.21 -16.89
CA GLY A 339 -4.90 17.50 -17.56
C GLY A 339 -5.12 18.72 -16.66
N MET A 340 -4.81 18.60 -15.34
CA MET A 340 -4.79 19.77 -14.46
C MET A 340 -3.61 20.68 -14.83
N GLU A 341 -3.81 21.98 -14.86
CA GLU A 341 -2.73 22.93 -15.03
C GLU A 341 -1.87 23.00 -13.74
N LYS A 342 -0.59 23.30 -13.92
CA LYS A 342 0.29 23.51 -12.77
C LYS A 342 -0.16 24.77 -12.04
N ALA A 343 -0.52 24.65 -10.76
CA ALA A 343 -0.74 25.84 -9.93
C ALA A 343 0.54 26.69 -9.90
N GLU A 344 0.42 27.99 -10.21
CA GLU A 344 1.53 28.96 -10.22
C GLU A 344 2.17 29.12 -8.81
#